data_32c9805db16a4abc9436e87db3e90c51
#
_entry.id   32c9805db16a4abc9436e87db3e90c51
#
_cell.length_a   1.000
_cell.length_b   1.000
_cell.length_c   1.000
_cell.angle_alpha   90.00
_cell.angle_beta   90.00
_cell.angle_gamma   90.00
#
_symmetry.space_group_name_H-M   'P 1'
#
loop_
_entity.id
_entity.type
_entity.pdbx_description
1 polymer ?
#
loop_
_entity_poly.entity_id
_entity_poly.type
_entity_poly.pdbx_seq_one_letter_code
_entity_poly.pdbx_strand_id
1 'polypeptide(L)'
;MPTSFLVFRRPAASLRLLLICSLLLGFVGRAQAQAKLGRVKPYPAGKDFNQIGSDARAVALADSVMQAMGGYSAWQQARFIGWEFFGEQYQVWDKQTNDFRWQKGELVLTGNLNSRTGKVYRAGQDISATEEGQKLLNGMYATWANNSWWLLMPFKLKDSGVTLTYKGTATTMQGTPARVLQMTFENVGVTPNNRYEVLVDPRTYLVEEWAFFRHAADATPAFRRRWSGYQPYGRLMLAADRTDGKDGRGLKHLAVTPKVPAGYMQSPKPVEKLK
;
A
#
# COMPACT_ATOMS: atom_id res chain seq x y z
N MET A 1 -4.41 -84.87 25.50
CA MET A 1 -5.51 -83.98 25.92
C MET A 1 -5.02 -82.58 25.67
N PRO A 2 -5.59 -81.85 24.69
CA PRO A 2 -5.16 -80.47 24.44
C PRO A 2 -6.21 -79.50 25.04
N THR A 3 -5.71 -78.54 25.79
CA THR A 3 -6.47 -77.43 26.35
C THR A 3 -6.52 -76.23 25.34
N SER A 4 -7.72 -75.89 24.90
CA SER A 4 -7.97 -74.76 24.01
C SER A 4 -7.95 -73.45 24.78
N PHE A 5 -7.14 -72.47 24.31
CA PHE A 5 -7.21 -71.08 24.75
C PHE A 5 -8.05 -70.28 23.79
N LEU A 6 -9.16 -69.69 24.26
CA LEU A 6 -10.02 -68.75 23.59
C LEU A 6 -9.38 -67.37 23.62
N VAL A 7 -9.05 -66.85 22.45
CA VAL A 7 -8.61 -65.46 22.27
C VAL A 7 -9.83 -64.57 21.93
N PHE A 8 -10.17 -63.69 22.88
CA PHE A 8 -11.17 -62.64 22.64
C PHE A 8 -10.57 -61.51 21.79
N ARG A 9 -11.04 -61.33 20.57
CA ARG A 9 -10.79 -60.15 19.76
C ARG A 9 -11.77 -59.03 20.16
N ARG A 10 -11.24 -57.89 20.62
CA ARG A 10 -11.97 -56.62 20.77
C ARG A 10 -12.07 -55.91 19.41
N PRO A 11 -13.20 -55.28 19.04
CA PRO A 11 -13.33 -54.54 17.79
C PRO A 11 -12.69 -53.15 17.93
N ALA A 12 -11.82 -52.82 17.01
CA ALA A 12 -11.27 -51.46 16.83
C ALA A 12 -12.31 -50.64 16.03
N ALA A 13 -13.13 -49.86 16.72
CA ALA A 13 -14.06 -48.90 16.12
C ALA A 13 -14.14 -47.67 17.04
N SER A 14 -13.26 -46.70 16.85
CA SER A 14 -13.47 -45.31 17.34
C SER A 14 -12.30 -44.37 17.05
N LEU A 15 -11.64 -44.42 15.86
CA LEU A 15 -10.62 -43.40 15.49
C LEU A 15 -10.80 -42.77 14.14
N ARG A 16 -12.03 -42.82 13.54
CA ARG A 16 -12.30 -42.19 12.24
C ARG A 16 -13.24 -40.99 12.30
N LEU A 17 -13.75 -40.62 13.47
CA LEU A 17 -14.75 -39.53 13.58
C LEU A 17 -14.17 -38.18 14.00
N LEU A 18 -12.92 -38.11 14.44
CA LEU A 18 -12.29 -36.88 14.90
C LEU A 18 -11.52 -36.09 13.80
N LEU A 19 -11.23 -36.72 12.64
CA LEU A 19 -10.51 -36.05 11.54
C LEU A 19 -11.44 -35.33 10.55
N ILE A 20 -12.75 -35.56 10.58
CA ILE A 20 -13.70 -34.91 9.65
C ILE A 20 -14.18 -33.57 10.21
N CYS A 21 -14.21 -33.38 11.52
CA CYS A 21 -14.62 -32.10 12.12
C CYS A 21 -13.56 -31.00 12.01
N SER A 22 -12.27 -31.33 11.94
CA SER A 22 -11.19 -30.33 11.80
C SER A 22 -11.03 -29.79 10.38
N LEU A 23 -11.50 -30.52 9.36
CA LEU A 23 -11.49 -30.07 7.96
C LEU A 23 -12.69 -29.15 7.63
N LEU A 24 -13.81 -29.28 8.35
CA LEU A 24 -15.00 -28.43 8.14
C LEU A 24 -14.86 -27.04 8.79
N LEU A 25 -14.12 -26.92 9.89
CA LEU A 25 -13.89 -25.60 10.53
C LEU A 25 -12.92 -24.70 9.75
N GLY A 26 -12.01 -25.29 8.95
CA GLY A 26 -11.12 -24.54 8.08
C GLY A 26 -11.79 -23.91 6.83
N PHE A 27 -12.95 -24.44 6.40
CA PHE A 27 -13.71 -23.94 5.25
C PHE A 27 -14.69 -22.82 5.60
N VAL A 28 -15.21 -22.79 6.83
CA VAL A 28 -16.20 -21.80 7.27
C VAL A 28 -15.55 -20.42 7.46
N GLY A 29 -14.28 -20.35 7.90
CA GLY A 29 -13.54 -19.09 8.07
C GLY A 29 -13.19 -18.37 6.75
N ARG A 30 -13.05 -19.13 5.64
CA ARG A 30 -12.75 -18.55 4.31
C ARG A 30 -13.99 -18.08 3.54
N ALA A 31 -15.16 -18.61 3.84
CA ALA A 31 -16.41 -18.23 3.19
C ALA A 31 -16.98 -16.89 3.70
N GLN A 32 -16.66 -16.48 4.93
CA GLN A 32 -17.17 -15.23 5.51
C GLN A 32 -16.45 -13.96 5.02
N ALA A 33 -15.25 -14.06 4.45
CA ALA A 33 -14.56 -12.92 3.84
C ALA A 33 -15.15 -12.51 2.47
N GLN A 34 -15.91 -13.40 1.83
CA GLN A 34 -16.52 -13.20 0.50
C GLN A 34 -17.82 -12.40 0.53
N ALA A 35 -18.47 -12.21 1.68
CA ALA A 35 -19.85 -11.74 1.78
C ALA A 35 -20.01 -10.25 2.07
N LYS A 36 -18.97 -9.40 2.06
CA LYS A 36 -19.08 -7.99 2.51
C LYS A 36 -18.64 -6.90 1.53
N LEU A 37 -18.39 -7.17 0.28
CA LEU A 37 -18.34 -6.09 -0.70
C LEU A 37 -19.79 -5.78 -1.12
N GLY A 38 -20.48 -4.97 -0.31
CA GLY A 38 -21.70 -4.31 -0.70
C GLY A 38 -21.50 -3.61 -2.05
N ARG A 39 -22.55 -3.19 -2.72
CA ARG A 39 -22.49 -2.49 -4.00
C ARG A 39 -21.36 -1.44 -3.98
N VAL A 40 -20.32 -1.67 -4.80
CA VAL A 40 -19.17 -0.78 -4.89
C VAL A 40 -19.67 0.61 -5.28
N LYS A 41 -19.32 1.61 -4.46
CA LYS A 41 -19.67 3.01 -4.75
C LYS A 41 -18.52 3.67 -5.49
N PRO A 42 -18.76 4.28 -6.66
CA PRO A 42 -17.75 5.10 -7.32
C PRO A 42 -17.24 6.20 -6.38
N TYR A 43 -15.93 6.45 -6.38
CA TYR A 43 -15.37 7.59 -5.68
C TYR A 43 -14.99 8.70 -6.67
N PRO A 44 -14.98 9.99 -6.22
CA PRO A 44 -14.61 11.10 -7.08
C PRO A 44 -13.23 10.94 -7.68
N ALA A 45 -13.09 11.21 -8.96
CA ALA A 45 -11.80 11.30 -9.62
C ALA A 45 -11.15 12.66 -9.35
N GLY A 46 -9.83 12.74 -9.49
CA GLY A 46 -9.08 13.98 -9.52
C GLY A 46 -9.56 14.89 -10.66
N LYS A 47 -9.40 16.21 -10.50
CA LYS A 47 -9.92 17.22 -11.45
C LYS A 47 -9.53 16.94 -12.91
N ASP A 48 -8.28 16.53 -13.14
CA ASP A 48 -7.72 16.30 -14.46
C ASP A 48 -7.52 14.79 -14.76
N PHE A 49 -8.29 13.92 -14.08
CA PHE A 49 -8.33 12.50 -14.40
C PHE A 49 -8.87 12.32 -15.83
N ASN A 50 -8.17 11.53 -16.65
CA ASN A 50 -8.58 11.30 -18.03
C ASN A 50 -9.75 10.29 -18.10
N GLN A 51 -10.95 10.75 -17.75
CA GLN A 51 -12.16 9.92 -17.75
C GLN A 51 -12.51 9.40 -19.15
N ILE A 52 -12.31 10.22 -20.19
CA ILE A 52 -12.66 9.85 -21.59
C ILE A 52 -11.69 8.82 -22.15
N GLY A 53 -10.40 8.96 -21.84
CA GLY A 53 -9.35 8.03 -22.27
C GLY A 53 -9.24 6.76 -21.42
N SER A 54 -10.03 6.66 -20.34
CA SER A 54 -9.99 5.50 -19.43
C SER A 54 -11.08 4.49 -19.74
N ASP A 55 -10.75 3.19 -19.67
CA ASP A 55 -11.73 2.12 -19.82
C ASP A 55 -12.73 2.12 -18.65
N ALA A 56 -14.01 2.04 -18.92
CA ALA A 56 -15.05 1.93 -17.88
C ALA A 56 -14.83 0.76 -16.93
N ARG A 57 -14.33 -0.38 -17.44
CA ARG A 57 -13.98 -1.55 -16.63
C ARG A 57 -12.78 -1.28 -15.72
N ALA A 58 -11.79 -0.54 -16.21
CA ALA A 58 -10.63 -0.13 -15.42
C ALA A 58 -11.02 0.83 -14.28
N VAL A 59 -11.89 1.80 -14.58
CA VAL A 59 -12.43 2.73 -13.58
C VAL A 59 -13.22 1.98 -12.50
N ALA A 60 -14.10 1.05 -12.89
CA ALA A 60 -14.85 0.22 -11.93
C ALA A 60 -13.94 -0.66 -11.06
N LEU A 61 -12.82 -1.17 -11.63
CA LEU A 61 -11.83 -1.91 -10.85
C LEU A 61 -11.11 -0.99 -9.84
N ALA A 62 -10.77 0.24 -10.23
CA ALA A 62 -10.18 1.24 -9.31
C ALA A 62 -11.15 1.59 -8.17
N ASP A 63 -12.45 1.71 -8.43
CA ASP A 63 -13.46 1.91 -7.40
C ASP A 63 -13.51 0.73 -6.41
N SER A 64 -13.40 -0.49 -6.93
CA SER A 64 -13.35 -1.71 -6.10
C SER A 64 -12.10 -1.76 -5.22
N VAL A 65 -10.94 -1.37 -5.75
CA VAL A 65 -9.68 -1.26 -4.98
C VAL A 65 -9.84 -0.22 -3.87
N MET A 66 -10.35 0.97 -4.17
CA MET A 66 -10.59 2.01 -3.14
C MET A 66 -11.50 1.48 -2.03
N GLN A 67 -12.57 0.76 -2.38
CA GLN A 67 -13.49 0.18 -1.41
C GLN A 67 -12.80 -0.87 -0.53
N ALA A 68 -11.98 -1.74 -1.11
CA ALA A 68 -11.23 -2.78 -0.40
C ALA A 68 -10.16 -2.17 0.55
N MET A 69 -9.62 -1.01 0.19
CA MET A 69 -8.63 -0.28 1.00
C MET A 69 -9.23 0.50 2.18
N GLY A 70 -10.54 0.35 2.46
CA GLY A 70 -11.24 1.04 3.55
C GLY A 70 -12.29 2.05 3.07
N GLY A 71 -12.31 2.34 1.77
CA GLY A 71 -13.26 3.23 1.12
C GLY A 71 -12.84 4.70 1.14
N TYR A 72 -13.43 5.46 0.23
CA TYR A 72 -13.05 6.86 -0.01
C TYR A 72 -13.28 7.76 1.21
N SER A 73 -14.35 7.54 1.97
CA SER A 73 -14.60 8.29 3.22
C SER A 73 -13.50 8.09 4.27
N ALA A 74 -13.00 6.86 4.42
CA ALA A 74 -11.88 6.59 5.32
C ALA A 74 -10.59 7.26 4.81
N TRP A 75 -10.34 7.20 3.50
CA TRP A 75 -9.23 7.90 2.86
C TRP A 75 -9.30 9.42 3.07
N GLN A 76 -10.46 10.04 2.90
CA GLN A 76 -10.62 11.47 3.13
C GLN A 76 -10.38 11.87 4.58
N GLN A 77 -10.86 11.07 5.54
CA GLN A 77 -10.74 11.34 6.97
C GLN A 77 -9.36 11.03 7.54
N ALA A 78 -8.54 10.24 6.84
CA ALA A 78 -7.16 10.01 7.24
C ALA A 78 -6.39 11.33 7.24
N ARG A 79 -5.77 11.66 8.38
CA ARG A 79 -5.04 12.92 8.52
C ARG A 79 -3.54 12.70 8.52
N PHE A 80 -2.98 12.26 9.62
CA PHE A 80 -1.53 12.01 9.70
C PHE A 80 -1.23 10.58 9.25
N ILE A 81 -0.40 10.45 8.24
CA ILE A 81 0.09 9.17 7.74
C ILE A 81 1.61 9.14 7.98
N GLY A 82 2.06 8.22 8.84
CA GLY A 82 3.46 8.00 9.14
C GLY A 82 3.95 6.68 8.58
N TRP A 83 5.18 6.66 8.07
CA TRP A 83 5.84 5.43 7.62
C TRP A 83 7.36 5.59 7.55
N GLU A 84 8.06 4.50 7.74
CA GLU A 84 9.48 4.40 7.44
C GLU A 84 9.67 3.81 6.05
N PHE A 85 10.31 4.59 5.19
CA PHE A 85 10.72 4.19 3.86
C PHE A 85 12.12 3.55 3.91
N PHE A 86 12.55 2.93 2.83
CA PHE A 86 13.83 2.22 2.73
C PHE A 86 15.01 3.10 3.18
N GLY A 87 15.99 2.47 3.89
CA GLY A 87 17.16 3.18 4.39
C GLY A 87 16.86 4.10 5.57
N GLU A 88 15.92 3.70 6.43
CA GLU A 88 15.59 4.37 7.72
C GLU A 88 15.08 5.80 7.56
N GLN A 89 14.41 6.08 6.47
CA GLN A 89 13.79 7.37 6.21
C GLN A 89 12.37 7.38 6.81
N TYR A 90 12.22 7.89 8.02
CA TYR A 90 10.91 8.04 8.63
C TYR A 90 10.26 9.36 8.23
N GLN A 91 8.98 9.31 7.90
CA GLN A 91 8.24 10.46 7.41
C GLN A 91 6.80 10.46 7.93
N VAL A 92 6.26 11.67 8.07
CA VAL A 92 4.86 11.91 8.41
C VAL A 92 4.30 12.98 7.48
N TRP A 93 3.14 12.69 6.91
CA TRP A 93 2.39 13.61 6.08
C TRP A 93 1.07 13.96 6.74
N ASP A 94 0.84 15.25 7.02
CA ASP A 94 -0.50 15.76 7.33
C ASP A 94 -1.24 15.97 6.00
N LYS A 95 -2.14 15.04 5.67
CA LYS A 95 -2.87 15.05 4.42
C LYS A 95 -3.86 16.21 4.29
N GLN A 96 -4.25 16.86 5.38
CA GLN A 96 -5.18 17.99 5.38
C GLN A 96 -4.48 19.32 5.08
N THR A 97 -3.32 19.56 5.68
CA THR A 97 -2.56 20.80 5.50
C THR A 97 -1.46 20.69 4.45
N ASN A 98 -1.11 19.47 4.05
CA ASN A 98 0.07 19.14 3.25
C ASN A 98 1.40 19.45 3.93
N ASP A 99 1.42 19.54 5.26
CA ASP A 99 2.66 19.57 5.98
C ASP A 99 3.37 18.22 5.91
N PHE A 100 4.65 18.27 5.71
CA PHE A 100 5.50 17.09 5.55
C PHE A 100 6.70 17.16 6.47
N ARG A 101 6.92 16.08 7.20
CA ARG A 101 8.10 15.86 8.02
C ARG A 101 8.85 14.64 7.51
N TRP A 102 10.15 14.75 7.38
CA TRP A 102 11.05 13.66 7.06
C TRP A 102 12.26 13.69 7.99
N GLN A 103 12.74 12.52 8.42
CA GLN A 103 13.94 12.39 9.24
C GLN A 103 14.74 11.15 8.91
N LYS A 104 16.06 11.23 9.05
CA LYS A 104 17.02 10.14 8.96
C LYS A 104 18.20 10.41 9.88
N GLY A 105 18.38 9.57 10.91
CA GLY A 105 19.34 9.89 11.99
C GLY A 105 19.04 11.27 12.58
N GLU A 106 20.05 12.09 12.74
CA GLU A 106 19.94 13.47 13.27
C GLU A 106 19.46 14.50 12.24
N LEU A 107 19.25 14.10 11.01
CA LEU A 107 18.78 14.99 9.95
C LEU A 107 17.25 15.04 9.92
N VAL A 108 16.70 16.25 9.94
CA VAL A 108 15.26 16.51 9.95
C VAL A 108 14.92 17.55 8.90
N LEU A 109 13.89 17.27 8.10
CA LEU A 109 13.24 18.23 7.22
C LEU A 109 11.80 18.43 7.66
N THR A 110 11.35 19.65 7.80
CA THR A 110 9.96 20.04 8.02
C THR A 110 9.55 21.05 6.96
N GLY A 111 8.39 20.91 6.37
CA GLY A 111 7.95 21.85 5.34
C GLY A 111 6.53 21.59 4.89
N ASN A 112 6.09 22.36 3.91
CA ASN A 112 4.76 22.24 3.33
C ASN A 112 4.87 21.95 1.83
N LEU A 113 4.16 20.92 1.38
CA LEU A 113 4.23 20.44 -0.01
C LEU A 113 3.58 21.38 -1.02
N ASN A 114 2.63 22.23 -0.59
CA ASN A 114 1.97 23.19 -1.47
C ASN A 114 2.86 24.41 -1.73
N SER A 115 3.38 25.02 -0.64
CA SER A 115 4.26 26.19 -0.75
C SER A 115 5.67 25.85 -1.21
N ARG A 116 6.06 24.58 -1.10
CA ARG A 116 7.43 24.10 -1.36
C ARG A 116 8.49 24.76 -0.47
N THR A 117 8.09 25.27 0.69
CA THR A 117 8.96 25.92 1.69
C THR A 117 9.10 25.05 2.92
N GLY A 118 10.20 25.21 3.63
CA GLY A 118 10.47 24.44 4.84
C GLY A 118 11.80 24.79 5.49
N LYS A 119 12.20 23.94 6.44
CA LYS A 119 13.47 24.03 7.16
C LYS A 119 14.14 22.68 7.24
N VAL A 120 15.47 22.70 7.28
CA VAL A 120 16.30 21.52 7.48
C VAL A 120 17.15 21.70 8.72
N TYR A 121 17.20 20.68 9.54
CA TYR A 121 17.96 20.70 10.79
C TYR A 121 18.92 19.49 10.85
N ARG A 122 20.08 19.69 11.44
CA ARG A 122 21.00 18.62 11.83
C ARG A 122 21.29 18.75 13.33
N ALA A 123 21.03 17.70 14.09
CA ALA A 123 21.15 17.70 15.55
C ALA A 123 20.43 18.91 16.23
N GLY A 124 19.30 19.34 15.64
CA GLY A 124 18.49 20.47 16.13
C GLY A 124 18.95 21.85 15.66
N GLN A 125 20.09 21.97 14.98
CA GLN A 125 20.57 23.24 14.41
C GLN A 125 20.03 23.45 13.00
N ASP A 126 19.56 24.67 12.70
CA ASP A 126 19.03 25.05 11.39
C ASP A 126 20.18 25.12 10.37
N ILE A 127 20.15 24.25 9.37
CA ILE A 127 21.09 24.19 8.26
C ILE A 127 20.44 24.53 6.91
N SER A 128 19.25 25.13 6.93
CA SER A 128 18.46 25.37 5.70
C SER A 128 19.23 26.21 4.67
N ALA A 129 20.11 27.12 5.09
CA ALA A 129 20.90 27.97 4.22
C ALA A 129 22.14 27.27 3.63
N THR A 130 22.53 26.11 4.12
CA THR A 130 23.68 25.37 3.59
C THR A 130 23.33 24.69 2.26
N GLU A 131 24.35 24.29 1.49
CA GLU A 131 24.15 23.53 0.25
C GLU A 131 23.33 22.23 0.48
N GLU A 132 23.66 21.50 1.56
CA GLU A 132 22.91 20.30 1.94
C GLU A 132 21.45 20.62 2.27
N GLY A 133 21.20 21.67 3.05
CA GLY A 133 19.85 22.10 3.41
C GLY A 133 19.03 22.49 2.20
N GLN A 134 19.59 23.26 1.29
CA GLN A 134 18.94 23.66 0.04
C GLN A 134 18.64 22.45 -0.87
N LYS A 135 19.58 21.50 -0.98
CA LYS A 135 19.36 20.27 -1.75
C LYS A 135 18.19 19.47 -1.22
N LEU A 136 18.07 19.34 0.10
CA LEU A 136 16.95 18.63 0.73
C LEU A 136 15.62 19.36 0.55
N LEU A 137 15.58 20.68 0.71
CA LEU A 137 14.38 21.49 0.49
C LEU A 137 13.90 21.39 -0.97
N ASN A 138 14.81 21.55 -1.92
CA ASN A 138 14.49 21.42 -3.34
C ASN A 138 13.97 20.01 -3.70
N GLY A 139 14.51 18.98 -3.03
CA GLY A 139 14.10 17.59 -3.20
C GLY A 139 12.84 17.18 -2.41
N MET A 140 12.33 18.00 -1.51
CA MET A 140 11.26 17.64 -0.55
C MET A 140 10.03 17.02 -1.22
N TYR A 141 9.50 17.68 -2.22
CA TYR A 141 8.30 17.18 -2.93
C TYR A 141 8.57 15.88 -3.68
N ALA A 142 9.69 15.79 -4.38
CA ALA A 142 10.06 14.59 -5.11
C ALA A 142 10.26 13.39 -4.15
N THR A 143 10.85 13.64 -2.98
CA THR A 143 10.99 12.66 -1.91
C THR A 143 9.61 12.19 -1.41
N TRP A 144 8.72 13.12 -1.08
CA TRP A 144 7.36 12.77 -0.67
C TRP A 144 6.62 12.02 -1.79
N ALA A 145 6.67 12.51 -3.02
CA ALA A 145 5.96 11.90 -4.14
C ALA A 145 6.41 10.46 -4.39
N ASN A 146 7.73 10.22 -4.44
CA ASN A 146 8.27 8.88 -4.59
C ASN A 146 7.91 7.98 -3.41
N ASN A 147 8.19 8.42 -2.19
CA ASN A 147 8.07 7.57 -1.00
C ASN A 147 6.61 7.27 -0.65
N SER A 148 5.70 8.25 -0.85
CA SER A 148 4.26 8.03 -0.66
C SER A 148 3.67 7.11 -1.74
N TRP A 149 4.19 7.16 -2.97
CA TRP A 149 3.76 6.24 -4.04
C TRP A 149 3.90 4.78 -3.63
N TRP A 150 5.01 4.41 -3.00
CA TRP A 150 5.27 3.05 -2.52
C TRP A 150 4.34 2.58 -1.39
N LEU A 151 3.58 3.47 -0.78
CA LEU A 151 2.59 3.13 0.26
C LEU A 151 1.15 3.33 -0.23
N LEU A 152 0.90 4.40 -0.97
CA LEU A 152 -0.44 4.94 -1.19
C LEU A 152 -0.93 4.85 -2.64
N MET A 153 -0.14 4.25 -3.56
CA MET A 153 -0.53 4.13 -4.98
C MET A 153 -1.97 3.59 -5.17
N PRO A 154 -2.46 2.60 -4.40
CA PRO A 154 -3.84 2.11 -4.58
C PRO A 154 -4.94 3.15 -4.33
N PHE A 155 -4.66 4.20 -3.55
CA PHE A 155 -5.58 5.33 -3.34
C PHE A 155 -5.51 6.37 -4.44
N LYS A 156 -4.53 6.28 -5.33
CA LYS A 156 -4.19 7.28 -6.35
C LYS A 156 -4.57 6.86 -7.78
N LEU A 157 -5.33 5.78 -7.91
CA LEU A 157 -5.70 5.23 -9.22
C LEU A 157 -6.53 6.19 -10.09
N LYS A 158 -7.27 7.11 -9.48
CA LYS A 158 -8.05 8.14 -10.20
C LYS A 158 -7.57 9.57 -9.88
N ASP A 159 -6.28 9.74 -9.57
CA ASP A 159 -5.70 11.08 -9.39
C ASP A 159 -5.64 11.85 -10.72
N SER A 160 -5.46 13.17 -10.63
CA SER A 160 -5.27 14.04 -11.79
C SER A 160 -4.17 13.53 -12.70
N GLY A 161 -4.40 13.60 -14.02
CA GLY A 161 -3.47 13.19 -15.07
C GLY A 161 -3.34 11.68 -15.28
N VAL A 162 -4.07 10.86 -14.52
CA VAL A 162 -4.07 9.40 -14.70
C VAL A 162 -5.02 8.97 -15.80
N THR A 163 -4.59 8.04 -16.63
CA THR A 163 -5.41 7.26 -17.58
C THR A 163 -5.35 5.79 -17.18
N LEU A 164 -6.50 5.13 -17.11
CA LEU A 164 -6.64 3.73 -16.73
C LEU A 164 -7.06 2.85 -17.90
N THR A 165 -6.35 1.74 -18.10
CA THR A 165 -6.68 0.73 -19.12
C THR A 165 -6.78 -0.65 -18.47
N TYR A 166 -7.81 -1.42 -18.78
CA TYR A 166 -7.94 -2.81 -18.36
C TYR A 166 -7.19 -3.74 -19.31
N LYS A 167 -6.16 -4.43 -18.82
CA LYS A 167 -5.28 -5.30 -19.61
C LYS A 167 -5.66 -6.80 -19.52
N GLY A 168 -6.83 -7.12 -18.98
CA GLY A 168 -7.24 -8.52 -18.82
C GLY A 168 -6.76 -9.12 -17.51
N THR A 169 -6.29 -10.37 -17.57
CA THR A 169 -5.79 -11.14 -16.43
C THR A 169 -4.35 -11.57 -16.64
N ALA A 170 -3.61 -11.69 -15.55
CA ALA A 170 -2.24 -12.23 -15.55
C ALA A 170 -2.02 -13.06 -14.27
N THR A 171 -0.86 -13.70 -14.20
CA THR A 171 -0.40 -14.40 -13.00
C THR A 171 0.63 -13.53 -12.28
N THR A 172 0.48 -13.38 -10.97
CA THR A 172 1.45 -12.69 -10.11
C THR A 172 2.76 -13.47 -10.00
N MET A 173 3.81 -12.86 -9.45
CA MET A 173 5.06 -13.57 -9.11
C MET A 173 4.86 -14.73 -8.12
N GLN A 174 3.73 -14.79 -7.40
CA GLN A 174 3.37 -15.87 -6.48
C GLN A 174 2.52 -16.96 -7.13
N GLY A 175 2.27 -16.89 -8.44
CA GLY A 175 1.44 -17.86 -9.15
C GLY A 175 -0.06 -17.67 -8.95
N THR A 176 -0.54 -16.56 -8.37
CA THR A 176 -1.96 -16.27 -8.17
C THR A 176 -2.57 -15.54 -9.37
N PRO A 177 -3.83 -15.81 -9.75
CA PRO A 177 -4.50 -15.06 -10.82
C PRO A 177 -4.84 -13.65 -10.35
N ALA A 178 -4.62 -12.66 -11.22
CA ALA A 178 -4.93 -11.25 -10.93
C ALA A 178 -5.55 -10.56 -12.15
N ARG A 179 -6.34 -9.51 -11.90
CA ARG A 179 -6.78 -8.56 -12.92
C ARG A 179 -5.72 -7.48 -13.08
N VAL A 180 -5.41 -7.11 -14.32
CA VAL A 180 -4.36 -6.13 -14.61
C VAL A 180 -4.98 -4.79 -14.94
N LEU A 181 -4.62 -3.79 -14.16
CA LEU A 181 -4.95 -2.38 -14.35
C LEU A 181 -3.68 -1.63 -14.76
N GLN A 182 -3.66 -1.09 -15.96
CA GLN A 182 -2.57 -0.24 -16.43
C GLN A 182 -2.86 1.21 -16.06
N MET A 183 -1.83 1.91 -15.58
CA MET A 183 -1.81 3.35 -15.33
C MET A 183 -0.79 4.02 -16.23
N THR A 184 -1.20 5.06 -16.94
CA THR A 184 -0.32 6.02 -17.63
C THR A 184 -0.62 7.43 -17.14
N PHE A 185 0.27 8.37 -17.42
CA PHE A 185 0.19 9.72 -16.84
C PHE A 185 0.38 10.77 -17.92
N GLU A 186 -0.26 11.90 -17.73
CA GLU A 186 -0.11 13.08 -18.57
C GLU A 186 0.01 14.32 -17.69
N ASN A 187 1.08 15.10 -17.92
CA ASN A 187 1.33 16.40 -17.28
C ASN A 187 1.35 16.40 -15.74
N VAL A 188 1.62 15.26 -15.11
CA VAL A 188 1.62 15.12 -13.63
C VAL A 188 2.82 14.32 -13.13
N GLY A 189 3.16 14.58 -11.86
CA GLY A 189 4.23 13.85 -11.16
C GLY A 189 5.63 14.28 -11.58
N VAL A 190 6.63 13.53 -11.11
CA VAL A 190 8.06 13.77 -11.41
C VAL A 190 8.56 12.94 -12.59
N THR A 191 7.76 11.96 -13.05
CA THR A 191 8.10 11.05 -14.14
C THR A 191 6.86 10.70 -14.98
N PRO A 192 6.31 11.66 -15.76
CA PRO A 192 5.04 11.49 -16.48
C PRO A 192 5.09 10.42 -17.58
N ASN A 193 6.28 10.08 -18.09
CA ASN A 193 6.44 9.08 -19.15
C ASN A 193 6.38 7.62 -18.65
N ASN A 194 6.27 7.42 -17.35
CA ASN A 194 6.24 6.09 -16.77
C ASN A 194 4.89 5.40 -17.00
N ARG A 195 4.92 4.07 -16.93
CA ARG A 195 3.73 3.23 -16.92
C ARG A 195 3.81 2.26 -15.74
N TYR A 196 2.66 1.98 -15.16
CA TYR A 196 2.52 0.93 -14.15
C TYR A 196 1.47 -0.08 -14.57
N GLU A 197 1.71 -1.34 -14.26
CA GLU A 197 0.69 -2.37 -14.26
C GLU A 197 0.46 -2.81 -12.82
N VAL A 198 -0.78 -2.68 -12.38
CA VAL A 198 -1.23 -2.98 -11.01
C VAL A 198 -2.04 -4.27 -11.08
N LEU A 199 -1.55 -5.30 -10.38
CA LEU A 199 -2.18 -6.62 -10.34
C LEU A 199 -3.09 -6.69 -9.11
N VAL A 200 -4.36 -6.90 -9.35
CA VAL A 200 -5.44 -6.86 -8.35
C VAL A 200 -6.06 -8.24 -8.18
N ASP A 201 -6.13 -8.74 -6.96
CA ASP A 201 -6.82 -10.00 -6.63
C ASP A 201 -8.30 -9.91 -7.05
N PRO A 202 -8.81 -10.87 -7.84
CA PRO A 202 -10.16 -10.83 -8.37
C PRO A 202 -11.26 -11.00 -7.31
N ARG A 203 -10.94 -11.47 -6.09
CA ARG A 203 -11.87 -11.75 -5.00
C ARG A 203 -11.87 -10.67 -3.93
N THR A 204 -10.67 -10.26 -3.49
CA THR A 204 -10.51 -9.26 -2.42
C THR A 204 -10.44 -7.83 -2.94
N TYR A 205 -10.12 -7.65 -4.22
CA TYR A 205 -9.81 -6.37 -4.86
C TYR A 205 -8.62 -5.62 -4.24
N LEU A 206 -7.81 -6.29 -3.43
CA LEU A 206 -6.56 -5.74 -2.95
C LEU A 206 -5.49 -5.85 -4.04
N VAL A 207 -4.59 -4.89 -4.09
CA VAL A 207 -3.41 -4.95 -4.97
C VAL A 207 -2.46 -6.00 -4.41
N GLU A 208 -1.98 -6.93 -5.24
CA GLU A 208 -1.03 -7.97 -4.84
C GLU A 208 0.38 -7.71 -5.36
N GLU A 209 0.46 -6.97 -6.46
CA GLU A 209 1.72 -6.73 -7.16
C GLU A 209 1.62 -5.49 -8.04
N TRP A 210 2.75 -4.88 -8.33
CA TRP A 210 2.88 -3.87 -9.36
C TRP A 210 4.13 -4.08 -10.19
N ALA A 211 4.05 -3.69 -11.47
CA ALA A 211 5.15 -3.66 -12.39
C ALA A 211 5.40 -2.22 -12.83
N PHE A 212 6.66 -1.79 -12.81
CA PHE A 212 7.08 -0.45 -13.20
C PHE A 212 7.80 -0.48 -14.54
N PHE A 213 7.41 0.41 -15.42
CA PHE A 213 8.03 0.63 -16.74
C PHE A 213 8.57 2.05 -16.80
N ARG A 214 9.83 2.21 -17.21
CA ARG A 214 10.48 3.53 -17.29
C ARG A 214 9.82 4.42 -18.33
N HIS A 215 9.39 3.80 -19.44
CA HIS A 215 8.64 4.46 -20.49
C HIS A 215 7.36 3.68 -20.78
N ALA A 216 6.30 4.39 -21.14
CA ALA A 216 5.00 3.77 -21.42
C ALA A 216 5.06 2.75 -22.55
N ALA A 217 5.99 2.91 -23.50
CA ALA A 217 6.20 2.01 -24.65
C ALA A 217 7.05 0.76 -24.34
N ASP A 218 7.68 0.68 -23.16
CA ASP A 218 8.55 -0.44 -22.83
C ASP A 218 7.78 -1.77 -22.88
N ALA A 219 8.34 -2.78 -23.52
CA ALA A 219 7.72 -4.10 -23.60
C ALA A 219 7.82 -4.90 -22.29
N THR A 220 8.89 -4.65 -21.50
CA THR A 220 9.16 -5.35 -20.25
C THR A 220 9.29 -4.37 -19.08
N PRO A 221 8.83 -4.75 -17.88
CA PRO A 221 8.98 -3.89 -16.71
C PRO A 221 10.45 -3.79 -16.28
N ALA A 222 10.84 -2.61 -15.81
CA ALA A 222 12.14 -2.41 -15.18
C ALA A 222 12.26 -3.20 -13.86
N PHE A 223 11.14 -3.35 -13.15
CA PHE A 223 11.02 -4.24 -12.00
C PHE A 223 9.55 -4.58 -11.73
N ARG A 224 9.36 -5.66 -10.95
CA ARG A 224 8.08 -6.03 -10.33
C ARG A 224 8.28 -6.12 -8.83
N ARG A 225 7.25 -5.79 -8.06
CA ARG A 225 7.27 -5.83 -6.60
C ARG A 225 5.95 -6.33 -6.06
N ARG A 226 6.01 -7.13 -5.01
CA ARG A 226 4.85 -7.48 -4.20
C ARG A 226 4.20 -6.23 -3.61
N TRP A 227 2.91 -6.37 -3.39
CA TRP A 227 2.12 -5.43 -2.61
C TRP A 227 1.28 -6.24 -1.64
N SER A 228 1.90 -6.64 -0.51
CA SER A 228 1.31 -7.59 0.42
C SER A 228 1.58 -7.20 1.88
N GLY A 229 1.18 -8.06 2.84
CA GLY A 229 1.29 -7.73 4.26
C GLY A 229 0.28 -6.68 4.69
N TYR A 230 -0.95 -6.78 4.19
CA TYR A 230 -2.03 -5.87 4.53
C TYR A 230 -2.43 -5.97 5.99
N GLN A 231 -2.52 -4.81 6.65
CA GLN A 231 -3.02 -4.66 8.01
C GLN A 231 -3.91 -3.41 8.08
N PRO A 232 -4.86 -3.36 9.03
CA PRO A 232 -5.63 -2.15 9.31
C PRO A 232 -4.76 -1.12 10.05
N TYR A 233 -4.73 0.11 9.52
CA TYR A 233 -4.15 1.29 10.16
C TYR A 233 -5.23 2.36 10.26
N GLY A 234 -5.78 2.55 11.46
CA GLY A 234 -7.02 3.28 11.63
C GLY A 234 -8.14 2.63 10.81
N ARG A 235 -8.69 3.36 9.84
CA ARG A 235 -9.74 2.85 8.93
C ARG A 235 -9.23 2.44 7.55
N LEU A 236 -7.92 2.54 7.30
CA LEU A 236 -7.31 2.18 6.02
C LEU A 236 -6.66 0.81 6.10
N MET A 237 -6.75 0.07 5.00
CA MET A 237 -5.95 -1.14 4.77
C MET A 237 -4.67 -0.75 4.04
N LEU A 238 -3.51 -0.91 4.68
CA LEU A 238 -2.21 -0.63 4.07
C LEU A 238 -1.36 -1.89 4.02
N ALA A 239 -0.59 -2.02 2.96
CA ALA A 239 0.35 -3.11 2.76
C ALA A 239 1.79 -2.65 3.04
N ALA A 240 2.56 -3.44 3.73
CA ALA A 240 3.93 -3.11 4.13
C ALA A 240 5.01 -3.82 3.30
N ASP A 241 4.73 -5.01 2.76
CA ASP A 241 5.70 -5.83 2.05
C ASP A 241 5.86 -5.41 0.58
N ARG A 242 7.11 -5.23 0.14
CA ARG A 242 7.53 -4.86 -1.21
C ARG A 242 8.63 -5.77 -1.74
N THR A 243 8.77 -6.97 -1.19
CA THR A 243 9.78 -7.93 -1.67
C THR A 243 9.53 -8.31 -3.12
N ASP A 244 10.60 -8.63 -3.84
CA ASP A 244 10.53 -9.23 -5.18
C ASP A 244 10.90 -10.72 -5.16
N GLY A 245 11.03 -11.29 -3.97
CA GLY A 245 11.52 -12.65 -3.75
C GLY A 245 13.05 -12.75 -3.64
N LYS A 246 13.77 -11.67 -3.90
CA LYS A 246 15.24 -11.59 -3.82
C LYS A 246 15.70 -10.74 -2.64
N ASP A 247 15.01 -9.66 -2.33
CA ASP A 247 15.28 -8.81 -1.19
C ASP A 247 14.04 -8.71 -0.27
N GLY A 248 14.28 -8.60 1.03
CA GLY A 248 13.25 -8.44 2.07
C GLY A 248 12.78 -7.00 2.21
N ARG A 249 12.62 -6.27 1.11
CA ARG A 249 12.25 -4.86 1.12
C ARG A 249 10.82 -4.65 1.61
N GLY A 250 10.64 -3.77 2.56
CA GLY A 250 9.34 -3.44 3.13
C GLY A 250 9.32 -2.05 3.74
N LEU A 251 8.11 -1.56 3.98
CA LEU A 251 7.85 -0.33 4.71
C LEU A 251 7.64 -0.68 6.19
N LYS A 252 8.10 0.16 7.10
CA LYS A 252 8.02 -0.08 8.54
C LYS A 252 7.31 1.06 9.24
N HIS A 253 6.95 0.86 10.51
CA HIS A 253 6.36 1.89 11.36
C HIS A 253 5.21 2.66 10.69
N LEU A 254 4.30 1.90 10.04
CA LEU A 254 3.12 2.47 9.42
C LEU A 254 2.14 2.90 10.52
N ALA A 255 1.61 4.11 10.39
CA ALA A 255 0.58 4.61 11.27
C ALA A 255 -0.37 5.55 10.52
N VAL A 256 -1.65 5.49 10.88
CA VAL A 256 -2.67 6.47 10.44
C VAL A 256 -3.40 6.94 11.69
N THR A 257 -3.26 8.23 12.01
CA THR A 257 -3.82 8.80 13.24
C THR A 257 -4.49 10.16 12.96
N PRO A 258 -5.56 10.51 13.69
CA PRO A 258 -6.18 11.83 13.56
C PRO A 258 -5.39 12.94 14.25
N LYS A 259 -4.46 12.62 15.15
CA LYS A 259 -3.71 13.58 15.97
C LYS A 259 -2.25 13.16 16.12
N VAL A 260 -1.39 14.14 16.28
CA VAL A 260 0.02 13.98 16.70
C VAL A 260 0.28 14.88 17.91
N PRO A 261 1.33 14.63 18.72
CA PRO A 261 1.70 15.53 19.83
C PRO A 261 1.92 16.97 19.35
N ALA A 262 1.69 17.93 20.24
CA ALA A 262 1.96 19.34 19.95
C ALA A 262 3.43 19.54 19.56
N GLY A 263 3.67 20.33 18.50
CA GLY A 263 5.02 20.59 17.99
C GLY A 263 5.65 19.43 17.22
N TYR A 264 4.97 18.28 17.08
CA TYR A 264 5.53 17.08 16.42
C TYR A 264 6.00 17.35 14.99
N MET A 265 5.15 18.02 14.20
CA MET A 265 5.46 18.30 12.78
C MET A 265 6.58 19.33 12.61
N GLN A 266 6.77 20.23 13.58
CA GLN A 266 7.71 21.36 13.51
C GLN A 266 9.00 21.12 14.32
N SER A 267 9.11 20.04 15.09
CA SER A 267 10.29 19.78 15.93
C SER A 267 11.57 19.80 15.11
N PRO A 268 12.61 20.56 15.53
CA PRO A 268 13.91 20.57 14.88
C PRO A 268 14.76 19.32 15.16
N LYS A 269 14.31 18.47 16.07
CA LYS A 269 14.97 17.22 16.46
C LYS A 269 14.18 16.02 15.97
N PRO A 270 14.81 14.85 15.77
CA PRO A 270 14.08 13.60 15.52
C PRO A 270 12.99 13.37 16.55
N VAL A 271 11.87 12.85 16.08
CA VAL A 271 10.71 12.51 16.91
C VAL A 271 10.50 11.00 16.94
N GLU A 272 9.81 10.52 17.97
CA GLU A 272 9.38 9.12 18.03
C GLU A 272 8.43 8.79 16.86
N LYS A 273 8.52 7.57 16.37
CA LYS A 273 7.66 7.09 15.30
C LYS A 273 6.22 6.91 15.83
N LEU A 274 5.24 7.33 15.04
CA LEU A 274 3.83 7.12 15.37
C LEU A 274 3.51 5.62 15.52
N LYS A 275 2.56 5.33 16.41
CA LYS A 275 2.05 3.98 16.69
C LYS A 275 0.62 3.82 16.21
#